data_f930174988452066d2dbdb3aa8a8afdf
#
_entry.id   f930174988452066d2dbdb3aa8a8afdf
#
_cell.length_a   1.000
_cell.length_b   1.000
_cell.length_c   1.000
_cell.angle_alpha   90.00
_cell.angle_beta   90.00
_cell.angle_gamma   90.00
#
_symmetry.space_group_name_H-M   'P 1'
#
loop_
_entity.id
_entity.type
_entity.pdbx_description
1 polymer ?
#
loop_
_entity_poly.entity_id
_entity_poly.type
_entity_poly.pdbx_seq_one_letter_code
_entity_poly.pdbx_strand_id
1 'polypeptide(L)'
;PQGAVLSTGKIDRTRCTTCGNCAEACPTAALVVQGYSVTEEMLFQRVTKEKVFYRDGGGVTFSGGECLLQSEFCAKVLRRLKHAGINTAVDTCGMVERKDLEAVVPFTDTFLYDLKAIDPKVHKRCTGAENEQILENLTYLNKEGANVEVVIPLVKGYNLGEWKKMLVFLKNLERIRTVKLLKYHGFYFSKYEALGWEIPAT
;
A
#
# COMPACT_ATOMS: atom_id res chain seq x y z
N PRO A 1 -3.89 -25.39 19.72
CA PRO A 1 -2.63 -24.68 19.59
C PRO A 1 -1.50 -25.69 19.56
N GLN A 2 -0.79 -25.74 18.45
CA GLN A 2 0.27 -26.74 18.19
C GLN A 2 1.60 -26.38 18.88
N GLY A 3 1.56 -25.72 20.07
CA GLY A 3 2.75 -25.27 20.78
C GLY A 3 3.52 -24.16 20.06
N ALA A 4 2.86 -23.40 19.20
CA ALA A 4 3.48 -22.27 18.51
C ALA A 4 3.61 -21.02 19.39
N VAL A 5 2.89 -20.93 20.50
CA VAL A 5 3.05 -19.85 21.48
C VAL A 5 4.16 -20.25 22.45
N LEU A 6 5.25 -19.50 22.45
CA LEU A 6 6.39 -19.73 23.34
C LEU A 6 6.12 -19.16 24.73
N SER A 7 6.85 -19.64 25.72
CA SER A 7 6.78 -19.12 27.10
C SER A 7 7.13 -17.63 27.21
N THR A 8 7.84 -17.09 26.25
CA THR A 8 8.16 -15.66 26.10
C THR A 8 7.02 -14.80 25.56
N GLY A 9 5.87 -15.40 25.21
CA GLY A 9 4.78 -14.74 24.52
C GLY A 9 4.97 -14.55 23.01
N LYS A 10 6.13 -14.90 22.47
CA LYS A 10 6.39 -14.83 21.02
C LYS A 10 5.76 -16.01 20.28
N ILE A 11 5.49 -15.82 19.00
CA ILE A 11 4.95 -16.86 18.11
C ILE A 11 6.08 -17.52 17.32
N ASP A 12 6.24 -18.81 17.48
CA ASP A 12 7.08 -19.62 16.59
C ASP A 12 6.37 -19.76 15.23
N ARG A 13 6.84 -19.00 14.23
CA ARG A 13 6.24 -18.95 12.90
C ARG A 13 6.40 -20.25 12.11
N THR A 14 7.35 -21.09 12.45
CA THR A 14 7.55 -22.39 11.79
C THR A 14 6.47 -23.40 12.20
N ARG A 15 5.89 -23.22 13.38
CA ARG A 15 4.85 -24.08 13.98
C ARG A 15 3.45 -23.45 13.90
N CYS A 16 3.36 -22.15 13.59
CA CYS A 16 2.11 -21.42 13.54
C CYS A 16 1.36 -21.70 12.24
N THR A 17 0.14 -22.20 12.34
CA THR A 17 -0.77 -22.43 11.20
C THR A 17 -1.73 -21.26 10.96
N THR A 18 -1.54 -20.14 11.64
CA THR A 18 -2.41 -18.94 11.56
C THR A 18 -3.89 -19.21 11.86
N CYS A 19 -4.20 -20.26 12.64
CA CYS A 19 -5.59 -20.64 12.95
C CYS A 19 -6.34 -19.63 13.86
N GLY A 20 -5.65 -18.68 14.50
CA GLY A 20 -6.27 -17.65 15.35
C GLY A 20 -6.61 -18.09 16.79
N ASN A 21 -6.63 -19.37 17.12
CA ASN A 21 -7.10 -19.89 18.41
C ASN A 21 -6.36 -19.28 19.62
N CYS A 22 -5.06 -18.97 19.47
CA CYS A 22 -4.30 -18.34 20.55
C CYS A 22 -4.71 -16.88 20.81
N ALA A 23 -5.14 -16.16 19.79
CA ALA A 23 -5.65 -14.80 19.94
C ALA A 23 -7.06 -14.83 20.55
N GLU A 24 -7.91 -15.75 20.10
CA GLU A 24 -9.27 -15.94 20.63
C GLU A 24 -9.25 -16.33 22.12
N ALA A 25 -8.32 -17.21 22.52
CA ALA A 25 -8.17 -17.67 23.88
C ALA A 25 -7.37 -16.70 24.78
N CYS A 26 -6.85 -15.58 24.26
CA CYS A 26 -6.01 -14.66 25.03
C CYS A 26 -6.85 -13.71 25.89
N PRO A 27 -6.88 -13.86 27.22
CA PRO A 27 -7.77 -13.10 28.09
C PRO A 27 -7.41 -11.59 28.17
N THR A 28 -6.16 -11.26 27.86
CA THR A 28 -5.63 -9.88 27.91
C THR A 28 -5.56 -9.23 26.53
N ALA A 29 -5.97 -9.92 25.47
CA ALA A 29 -5.82 -9.48 24.07
C ALA A 29 -4.36 -9.11 23.69
N ALA A 30 -3.38 -9.70 24.39
CA ALA A 30 -1.96 -9.52 24.04
C ALA A 30 -1.58 -10.22 22.73
N LEU A 31 -2.33 -11.24 22.35
CA LEU A 31 -2.24 -11.89 21.04
C LEU A 31 -3.44 -11.49 20.20
N VAL A 32 -3.19 -11.00 19.00
CA VAL A 32 -4.24 -10.59 18.07
C VAL A 32 -3.95 -11.14 16.68
N VAL A 33 -5.00 -11.45 15.91
CA VAL A 33 -4.87 -11.74 14.51
C VAL A 33 -4.82 -10.39 13.76
N GLN A 34 -3.77 -10.19 12.97
CA GLN A 34 -3.64 -9.00 12.14
C GLN A 34 -4.51 -9.14 10.89
N GLY A 35 -5.47 -8.23 10.79
CA GLY A 35 -6.44 -8.24 9.70
C GLY A 35 -7.68 -9.11 9.98
N TYR A 36 -8.69 -8.89 9.18
CA TYR A 36 -9.96 -9.63 9.22
C TYR A 36 -10.61 -9.58 7.83
N SER A 37 -11.45 -10.55 7.54
CA SER A 37 -12.19 -10.59 6.29
C SER A 37 -13.40 -9.67 6.33
N VAL A 38 -13.61 -8.92 5.27
CA VAL A 38 -14.80 -8.06 5.10
C VAL A 38 -15.44 -8.31 3.74
N THR A 39 -16.75 -8.16 3.66
CA THR A 39 -17.45 -8.10 2.38
C THR A 39 -17.43 -6.68 1.81
N GLU A 40 -17.68 -6.54 0.51
CA GLU A 40 -17.83 -5.23 -0.14
C GLU A 40 -18.89 -4.37 0.55
N GLU A 41 -20.03 -4.98 0.91
CA GLU A 41 -21.12 -4.29 1.60
C GLU A 41 -20.71 -3.79 2.98
N MET A 42 -20.08 -4.64 3.78
CA MET A 42 -19.60 -4.26 5.12
C MET A 42 -18.61 -3.10 5.05
N LEU A 43 -17.64 -3.16 4.09
CA LEU A 43 -16.66 -2.09 3.94
C LEU A 43 -17.33 -0.81 3.48
N PHE A 44 -18.19 -0.88 2.46
CA PHE A 44 -18.92 0.29 1.96
C PHE A 44 -19.76 0.96 3.06
N GLN A 45 -20.54 0.18 3.82
CA GLN A 45 -21.32 0.73 4.93
C GLN A 45 -20.44 1.37 6.01
N ARG A 46 -19.32 0.74 6.34
CA ARG A 46 -18.42 1.27 7.36
C ARG A 46 -17.84 2.63 6.94
N VAL A 47 -17.32 2.75 5.73
CA VAL A 47 -16.69 4.00 5.27
C VAL A 47 -17.74 5.09 4.98
N THR A 48 -18.95 4.73 4.55
CA THR A 48 -20.00 5.74 4.30
C THR A 48 -20.57 6.34 5.58
N LYS A 49 -20.52 5.64 6.71
CA LYS A 49 -20.85 6.22 8.03
C LYS A 49 -19.94 7.40 8.38
N GLU A 50 -18.72 7.40 7.91
CA GLU A 50 -17.74 8.45 8.15
C GLU A 50 -17.85 9.63 7.15
N LYS A 51 -18.84 9.60 6.24
CA LYS A 51 -19.01 10.61 5.18
C LYS A 51 -19.10 12.05 5.72
N VAL A 52 -19.58 12.23 6.93
CA VAL A 52 -19.64 13.55 7.59
C VAL A 52 -18.25 14.18 7.76
N PHE A 53 -17.19 13.37 7.82
CA PHE A 53 -15.80 13.81 7.93
C PHE A 53 -15.10 14.05 6.60
N TYR A 54 -15.73 13.67 5.44
CA TYR A 54 -15.15 13.83 4.10
C TYR A 54 -15.43 15.22 3.52
N ARG A 55 -15.30 16.27 4.34
CA ARG A 55 -15.47 17.66 3.89
C ARG A 55 -14.28 18.11 3.06
N ASP A 56 -14.48 19.15 2.27
CA ASP A 56 -13.44 19.86 1.52
C ASP A 56 -12.58 18.94 0.60
N GLY A 57 -13.25 17.96 -0.05
CA GLY A 57 -12.59 17.02 -0.94
C GLY A 57 -11.97 15.80 -0.26
N GLY A 58 -12.24 15.59 1.03
CA GLY A 58 -11.87 14.35 1.73
C GLY A 58 -12.55 13.11 1.15
N GLY A 59 -12.05 11.93 1.50
CA GLY A 59 -12.57 10.68 0.97
C GLY A 59 -11.89 9.45 1.55
N VAL A 60 -11.81 8.40 0.75
CA VAL A 60 -11.30 7.09 1.16
C VAL A 60 -10.04 6.74 0.37
N THR A 61 -8.99 6.37 1.09
CA THR A 61 -7.75 5.85 0.48
C THR A 61 -7.65 4.35 0.70
N PHE A 62 -7.50 3.62 -0.39
CA PHE A 62 -7.13 2.21 -0.37
C PHE A 62 -5.60 2.11 -0.31
N SER A 63 -5.11 1.49 0.75
CA SER A 63 -3.69 1.33 1.04
C SER A 63 -3.46 -0.02 1.73
N GLY A 64 -2.29 -0.24 2.32
CA GLY A 64 -2.00 -1.44 3.12
C GLY A 64 -0.59 -1.96 2.90
N GLY A 65 -0.43 -3.22 2.47
CA GLY A 65 0.74 -3.70 1.76
C GLY A 65 0.67 -3.21 0.31
N GLU A 66 0.07 -4.02 -0.57
CA GLU A 66 -0.35 -3.58 -1.91
C GLU A 66 -1.83 -3.92 -2.07
N CYS A 67 -2.69 -2.90 -2.06
CA CYS A 67 -4.14 -3.11 -2.11
C CYS A 67 -4.61 -3.69 -3.45
N LEU A 68 -3.88 -3.43 -4.52
CA LEU A 68 -4.23 -3.91 -5.86
C LEU A 68 -3.95 -5.41 -6.07
N LEU A 69 -3.33 -6.11 -5.12
CA LEU A 69 -3.37 -7.58 -5.09
C LEU A 69 -4.80 -8.13 -4.91
N GLN A 70 -5.74 -7.26 -4.52
CA GLN A 70 -7.17 -7.53 -4.44
C GLN A 70 -7.94 -6.56 -5.35
N SER A 71 -7.46 -6.34 -6.56
CA SER A 71 -7.94 -5.31 -7.50
C SER A 71 -9.43 -5.42 -7.81
N GLU A 72 -9.97 -6.62 -7.98
CA GLU A 72 -11.41 -6.85 -8.21
C GLU A 72 -12.26 -6.37 -7.04
N PHE A 73 -11.85 -6.69 -5.81
CA PHE A 73 -12.52 -6.23 -4.60
C PHE A 73 -12.42 -4.70 -4.48
N CYS A 74 -11.23 -4.15 -4.69
CA CYS A 74 -11.00 -2.71 -4.67
C CYS A 74 -11.89 -1.99 -5.70
N ALA A 75 -11.92 -2.47 -6.95
CA ALA A 75 -12.71 -1.88 -8.04
C ALA A 75 -14.21 -1.83 -7.70
N LYS A 76 -14.76 -2.90 -7.13
CA LYS A 76 -16.17 -2.95 -6.74
C LYS A 76 -16.52 -1.92 -5.67
N VAL A 77 -15.68 -1.79 -4.64
CA VAL A 77 -15.92 -0.81 -3.56
C VAL A 77 -15.67 0.61 -4.04
N LEU A 78 -14.58 0.88 -4.78
CA LEU A 78 -14.25 2.18 -5.36
C LEU A 78 -15.38 2.68 -6.26
N ARG A 79 -15.94 1.82 -7.12
CA ARG A 79 -17.09 2.15 -7.98
C ARG A 79 -18.29 2.62 -7.16
N ARG A 80 -18.61 1.92 -6.07
CA ARG A 80 -19.73 2.28 -5.19
C ARG A 80 -19.48 3.63 -4.49
N LEU A 81 -18.27 3.84 -4.00
CA LEU A 81 -17.87 5.09 -3.34
C LEU A 81 -17.99 6.27 -4.31
N LYS A 82 -17.49 6.12 -5.53
CA LYS A 82 -17.60 7.14 -6.58
C LYS A 82 -19.05 7.48 -6.91
N HIS A 83 -19.93 6.48 -7.04
CA HIS A 83 -21.36 6.71 -7.25
C HIS A 83 -22.03 7.39 -6.04
N ALA A 84 -21.50 7.20 -4.83
CA ALA A 84 -21.98 7.88 -3.62
C ALA A 84 -21.42 9.31 -3.46
N GLY A 85 -20.62 9.80 -4.45
CA GLY A 85 -20.00 11.13 -4.42
C GLY A 85 -18.91 11.24 -3.34
N ILE A 86 -18.19 10.15 -3.07
CA ILE A 86 -17.07 10.11 -2.12
C ILE A 86 -15.78 10.03 -2.94
N ASN A 87 -14.84 10.94 -2.68
CA ASN A 87 -13.53 10.92 -3.31
C ASN A 87 -12.77 9.63 -2.97
N THR A 88 -12.05 9.11 -3.96
CA THR A 88 -11.34 7.84 -3.87
C THR A 88 -9.87 8.02 -4.19
N ALA A 89 -9.01 7.43 -3.38
CA ALA A 89 -7.59 7.35 -3.66
C ALA A 89 -7.08 5.91 -3.55
N VAL A 90 -6.10 5.59 -4.38
CA VAL A 90 -5.38 4.31 -4.35
C VAL A 90 -3.90 4.60 -4.11
N ASP A 91 -3.36 4.05 -3.03
CA ASP A 91 -1.95 4.11 -2.65
C ASP A 91 -1.29 2.79 -3.07
N THR A 92 -0.38 2.86 -4.03
CA THR A 92 0.21 1.69 -4.69
C THR A 92 1.68 1.90 -5.04
N CYS A 93 2.45 0.84 -4.95
CA CYS A 93 3.81 0.83 -5.51
C CYS A 93 3.82 0.49 -7.01
N GLY A 94 2.70 0.12 -7.61
CA GLY A 94 2.57 -0.22 -9.01
C GLY A 94 3.17 -1.56 -9.42
N MET A 95 3.59 -2.41 -8.48
CA MET A 95 4.11 -3.75 -8.75
C MET A 95 2.96 -4.75 -8.88
N VAL A 96 2.11 -4.53 -9.85
CA VAL A 96 0.90 -5.31 -10.13
C VAL A 96 0.73 -5.49 -11.64
N GLU A 97 -0.06 -6.48 -12.05
CA GLU A 97 -0.35 -6.64 -13.47
C GLU A 97 -1.15 -5.44 -14.01
N ARG A 98 -0.99 -5.14 -15.29
CA ARG A 98 -1.69 -4.04 -15.95
C ARG A 98 -3.21 -4.11 -15.75
N LYS A 99 -3.81 -5.30 -15.85
CA LYS A 99 -5.24 -5.51 -15.66
C LYS A 99 -5.75 -5.04 -14.29
N ASP A 100 -4.90 -5.11 -13.25
CA ASP A 100 -5.27 -4.69 -11.90
C ASP A 100 -5.43 -3.18 -11.78
N LEU A 101 -4.58 -2.42 -12.49
CA LEU A 101 -4.75 -0.97 -12.63
C LEU A 101 -5.95 -0.62 -13.49
N GLU A 102 -6.12 -1.29 -14.62
CA GLU A 102 -7.26 -1.08 -15.53
C GLU A 102 -8.61 -1.25 -14.81
N ALA A 103 -8.68 -2.20 -13.88
CA ALA A 103 -9.89 -2.44 -13.10
C ALA A 103 -10.28 -1.26 -12.20
N VAL A 104 -9.31 -0.51 -11.66
CA VAL A 104 -9.55 0.55 -10.66
C VAL A 104 -9.47 1.96 -11.24
N VAL A 105 -8.75 2.19 -12.35
CA VAL A 105 -8.57 3.52 -12.96
C VAL A 105 -9.88 4.28 -13.14
N PRO A 106 -10.99 3.69 -13.66
CA PRO A 106 -12.24 4.44 -13.88
C PRO A 106 -12.90 4.94 -12.59
N PHE A 107 -12.53 4.39 -11.45
CA PHE A 107 -13.16 4.64 -10.16
C PHE A 107 -12.24 5.30 -9.14
N THR A 108 -11.02 5.68 -9.55
CA THR A 108 -10.01 6.31 -8.69
C THR A 108 -9.84 7.77 -9.06
N ASP A 109 -10.04 8.67 -8.10
CA ASP A 109 -9.86 10.11 -8.32
C ASP A 109 -8.40 10.53 -8.19
N THR A 110 -7.61 9.83 -7.37
CA THR A 110 -6.18 10.11 -7.18
C THR A 110 -5.40 8.84 -6.93
N PHE A 111 -4.30 8.67 -7.63
CA PHE A 111 -3.29 7.65 -7.32
C PHE A 111 -2.16 8.29 -6.51
N LEU A 112 -1.85 7.72 -5.35
CA LEU A 112 -0.63 7.96 -4.61
C LEU A 112 0.37 6.89 -5.03
N TYR A 113 1.38 7.27 -5.79
CA TYR A 113 2.24 6.32 -6.47
C TYR A 113 3.65 6.34 -5.90
N ASP A 114 4.06 5.25 -5.29
CA ASP A 114 5.36 5.08 -4.66
C ASP A 114 6.46 4.82 -5.70
N LEU A 115 7.36 5.79 -5.90
CA LEU A 115 8.54 5.64 -6.75
C LEU A 115 9.82 5.60 -5.90
N LYS A 116 10.46 4.44 -5.83
CA LYS A 116 11.59 4.22 -4.90
C LYS A 116 12.97 4.37 -5.55
N ALA A 117 13.12 4.06 -6.83
CA ALA A 117 14.31 4.30 -7.64
C ALA A 117 14.00 4.15 -9.13
N ILE A 118 14.80 4.79 -9.99
CA ILE A 118 14.78 4.60 -11.45
C ILE A 118 15.78 3.52 -11.86
N ASP A 119 16.97 3.53 -11.25
CA ASP A 119 17.99 2.51 -11.53
C ASP A 119 17.51 1.15 -10.98
N PRO A 120 17.38 0.11 -11.83
CA PRO A 120 16.85 -1.19 -11.42
C PRO A 120 17.72 -1.87 -10.35
N LYS A 121 19.04 -1.66 -10.37
CA LYS A 121 19.95 -2.22 -9.36
C LYS A 121 19.74 -1.57 -8.00
N VAL A 122 19.52 -0.24 -7.99
CA VAL A 122 19.20 0.49 -6.77
C VAL A 122 17.84 0.05 -6.27
N HIS A 123 16.82 -0.05 -7.13
CA HIS A 123 15.50 -0.50 -6.76
C HIS A 123 15.52 -1.90 -6.15
N LYS A 124 16.18 -2.85 -6.81
CA LYS A 124 16.32 -4.22 -6.32
C LYS A 124 17.02 -4.30 -4.96
N ARG A 125 18.05 -3.47 -4.75
CA ARG A 125 18.74 -3.38 -3.45
C ARG A 125 17.81 -2.84 -2.35
N CYS A 126 16.93 -1.89 -2.70
CA CYS A 126 16.01 -1.26 -1.75
C CYS A 126 14.80 -2.11 -1.40
N THR A 127 14.30 -2.91 -2.35
CA THR A 127 12.99 -3.57 -2.27
C THR A 127 13.02 -5.08 -2.48
N GLY A 128 14.11 -5.60 -3.01
CA GLY A 128 14.23 -7.00 -3.43
C GLY A 128 13.66 -7.30 -4.81
N ALA A 129 13.00 -6.35 -5.47
CA ALA A 129 12.31 -6.54 -6.76
C ALA A 129 12.85 -5.62 -7.86
N GLU A 130 12.64 -5.99 -9.12
CA GLU A 130 12.87 -5.13 -10.28
C GLU A 130 11.81 -4.01 -10.34
N ASN A 131 12.05 -2.96 -11.15
CA ASN A 131 11.14 -1.81 -11.24
C ASN A 131 10.55 -1.56 -12.63
N GLU A 132 10.83 -2.40 -13.60
CA GLU A 132 10.36 -2.22 -14.98
C GLU A 132 8.83 -2.07 -15.03
N GLN A 133 8.12 -3.01 -14.46
CA GLN A 133 6.65 -2.99 -14.38
C GLN A 133 6.10 -1.76 -13.66
N ILE A 134 6.80 -1.31 -12.61
CA ILE A 134 6.43 -0.09 -11.87
C ILE A 134 6.49 1.13 -12.78
N LEU A 135 7.57 1.30 -13.55
CA LEU A 135 7.77 2.42 -14.46
C LEU A 135 6.79 2.38 -15.65
N GLU A 136 6.54 1.18 -16.19
CA GLU A 136 5.54 0.98 -17.24
C GLU A 136 4.13 1.32 -16.75
N ASN A 137 3.77 0.89 -15.55
CA ASN A 137 2.48 1.15 -14.95
C ASN A 137 2.28 2.64 -14.63
N LEU A 138 3.31 3.35 -14.16
CA LEU A 138 3.25 4.80 -14.00
C LEU A 138 3.09 5.53 -15.33
N THR A 139 3.80 5.09 -16.36
CA THR A 139 3.66 5.63 -17.71
C THR A 139 2.26 5.39 -18.28
N TYR A 140 1.67 4.25 -18.01
CA TYR A 140 0.29 3.92 -18.37
C TYR A 140 -0.71 4.87 -17.70
N LEU A 141 -0.65 5.02 -16.38
CA LEU A 141 -1.53 5.94 -15.65
C LEU A 141 -1.45 7.36 -16.21
N ASN A 142 -0.24 7.81 -16.57
CA ASN A 142 -0.05 9.09 -17.23
C ASN A 142 -0.75 9.18 -18.59
N LYS A 143 -0.68 8.12 -19.43
CA LYS A 143 -1.36 8.05 -20.74
C LYS A 143 -2.88 8.04 -20.61
N GLU A 144 -3.41 7.31 -19.63
CA GLU A 144 -4.86 7.27 -19.33
C GLU A 144 -5.38 8.60 -18.75
N GLY A 145 -4.51 9.58 -18.50
CA GLY A 145 -4.92 10.87 -17.95
C GLY A 145 -5.30 10.80 -16.46
N ALA A 146 -4.89 9.74 -15.77
CA ALA A 146 -5.14 9.59 -14.34
C ALA A 146 -4.47 10.71 -13.55
N ASN A 147 -5.10 11.15 -12.47
CA ASN A 147 -4.48 12.08 -11.52
C ASN A 147 -3.53 11.32 -10.62
N VAL A 148 -2.23 11.57 -10.75
CA VAL A 148 -1.19 10.86 -10.02
C VAL A 148 -0.35 11.83 -9.21
N GLU A 149 -0.26 11.57 -7.92
CA GLU A 149 0.74 12.16 -7.02
C GLU A 149 1.85 11.14 -6.78
N VAL A 150 3.07 11.47 -7.18
CA VAL A 150 4.21 10.58 -6.97
C VAL A 150 4.82 10.84 -5.60
N VAL A 151 5.01 9.77 -4.84
CA VAL A 151 5.61 9.79 -3.51
C VAL A 151 6.99 9.12 -3.59
N ILE A 152 8.02 9.83 -3.15
CA ILE A 152 9.41 9.37 -3.19
C ILE A 152 9.95 9.32 -1.76
N PRO A 153 9.99 8.14 -1.11
CA PRO A 153 10.68 7.99 0.16
C PRO A 153 12.20 8.02 -0.06
N LEU A 154 12.87 8.97 0.58
CA LEU A 154 14.33 9.14 0.48
C LEU A 154 15.04 8.51 1.67
N VAL A 155 15.85 7.50 1.41
CA VAL A 155 16.59 6.73 2.41
C VAL A 155 18.08 6.90 2.17
N LYS A 156 18.80 7.48 3.17
CA LYS A 156 20.26 7.64 3.12
C LYS A 156 20.94 6.27 3.01
N GLY A 157 21.94 6.15 2.17
CA GLY A 157 22.64 4.89 1.91
C GLY A 157 21.95 3.95 0.91
N TYR A 158 20.69 4.22 0.56
CA TYR A 158 19.91 3.42 -0.40
C TYR A 158 19.62 4.19 -1.69
N ASN A 159 18.63 5.08 -1.68
CA ASN A 159 18.15 5.77 -2.88
C ASN A 159 18.30 7.30 -2.84
N LEU A 160 18.92 7.87 -1.81
CA LEU A 160 19.07 9.34 -1.71
C LEU A 160 19.75 9.95 -2.94
N GLY A 161 20.64 9.24 -3.62
CA GLY A 161 21.30 9.71 -4.85
C GLY A 161 20.43 9.66 -6.11
N GLU A 162 19.28 8.97 -6.07
CA GLU A 162 18.41 8.74 -7.23
C GLU A 162 17.40 9.87 -7.51
N TRP A 163 17.13 10.74 -6.54
CA TRP A 163 16.05 11.73 -6.65
C TRP A 163 16.12 12.59 -7.92
N LYS A 164 17.34 12.97 -8.39
CA LYS A 164 17.50 13.75 -9.62
C LYS A 164 17.06 12.96 -10.86
N LYS A 165 17.43 11.66 -10.94
CA LYS A 165 17.02 10.79 -12.04
C LYS A 165 15.50 10.57 -12.04
N MET A 166 14.90 10.42 -10.85
CA MET A 166 13.46 10.33 -10.71
C MET A 166 12.76 11.57 -11.23
N LEU A 167 13.23 12.77 -10.86
CA LEU A 167 12.64 14.03 -11.36
C LEU A 167 12.81 14.18 -12.88
N VAL A 168 13.95 13.77 -13.46
CA VAL A 168 14.14 13.77 -14.92
C VAL A 168 13.15 12.83 -15.61
N PHE A 169 12.93 11.64 -15.08
CA PHE A 169 11.94 10.70 -15.59
C PHE A 169 10.52 11.28 -15.50
N LEU A 170 10.14 11.79 -14.35
CA LEU A 170 8.81 12.35 -14.09
C LEU A 170 8.50 13.60 -14.93
N LYS A 171 9.52 14.40 -15.27
CA LYS A 171 9.35 15.58 -16.14
C LYS A 171 8.82 15.20 -17.54
N ASN A 172 9.03 13.98 -17.99
CA ASN A 172 8.53 13.48 -19.27
C ASN A 172 7.09 12.95 -19.19
N LEU A 173 6.47 12.99 -18.00
CA LEU A 173 5.10 12.55 -17.75
C LEU A 173 4.21 13.77 -17.49
N GLU A 174 3.49 14.22 -18.51
CA GLU A 174 2.75 15.49 -18.53
C GLU A 174 1.66 15.60 -17.46
N ARG A 175 1.13 14.47 -17.01
CA ARG A 175 0.02 14.41 -16.04
C ARG A 175 0.47 14.36 -14.58
N ILE A 176 1.75 14.14 -14.33
CA ILE A 176 2.30 14.16 -12.96
C ILE A 176 2.43 15.62 -12.51
N ARG A 177 1.55 16.04 -11.62
CA ARG A 177 1.50 17.43 -11.11
C ARG A 177 2.13 17.60 -9.75
N THR A 178 2.17 16.54 -8.97
CA THR A 178 2.65 16.58 -7.59
C THR A 178 3.69 15.50 -7.38
N VAL A 179 4.83 15.90 -6.83
CA VAL A 179 5.89 14.99 -6.36
C VAL A 179 6.18 15.31 -4.91
N LYS A 180 5.97 14.34 -4.02
CA LYS A 180 6.23 14.47 -2.59
C LYS A 180 7.50 13.72 -2.23
N LEU A 181 8.50 14.44 -1.72
CA LEU A 181 9.71 13.82 -1.17
C LEU A 181 9.48 13.57 0.31
N LEU A 182 9.55 12.30 0.72
CA LEU A 182 9.37 11.92 2.12
C LEU A 182 10.71 11.57 2.77
N LYS A 183 10.96 12.15 3.92
CA LYS A 183 12.08 11.73 4.75
C LYS A 183 11.77 10.35 5.32
N TYR A 184 12.76 9.46 5.29
CA TYR A 184 12.65 8.14 5.91
C TYR A 184 12.29 8.23 7.39
N HIS A 185 11.46 7.32 7.84
CA HIS A 185 11.06 7.12 9.23
C HIS A 185 10.83 5.63 9.53
N GLY A 186 11.03 5.23 10.79
CA GLY A 186 10.94 3.83 11.23
C GLY A 186 9.54 3.36 11.62
N PHE A 187 8.46 4.01 11.20
CA PHE A 187 7.08 3.62 11.59
C PHE A 187 6.68 2.21 11.17
N TYR A 188 7.35 1.64 10.19
CA TYR A 188 7.10 0.27 9.75
C TYR A 188 7.68 -0.79 10.72
N PHE A 189 8.53 -0.44 11.65
CA PHE A 189 9.14 -1.39 12.59
C PHE A 189 8.09 -2.19 13.36
N SER A 190 7.02 -1.54 13.80
CA SER A 190 5.92 -2.21 14.47
C SER A 190 5.22 -3.29 13.62
N LYS A 191 5.19 -3.12 12.30
CA LYS A 191 4.66 -4.13 11.36
C LYS A 191 5.59 -5.34 11.29
N TYR A 192 6.91 -5.13 11.25
CA TYR A 192 7.90 -6.20 11.26
C TYR A 192 7.83 -7.00 12.56
N GLU A 193 7.77 -6.31 13.70
CA GLU A 193 7.60 -6.93 15.01
C GLU A 193 6.31 -7.76 15.09
N ALA A 194 5.18 -7.20 14.65
CA ALA A 194 3.90 -7.89 14.64
C ALA A 194 3.90 -9.14 13.75
N LEU A 195 4.66 -9.13 12.65
CA LEU A 195 4.85 -10.26 11.75
C LEU A 195 5.93 -11.25 12.26
N GLY A 196 6.70 -10.88 13.27
CA GLY A 196 7.84 -11.66 13.75
C GLY A 196 9.01 -11.69 12.76
N TRP A 197 9.14 -10.65 11.94
CA TRP A 197 10.23 -10.48 10.98
C TRP A 197 11.38 -9.69 11.62
N GLU A 198 12.60 -9.97 11.18
CA GLU A 198 13.75 -9.16 11.54
C GLU A 198 13.66 -7.78 10.92
N ILE A 199 13.92 -6.74 11.73
CA ILE A 199 13.97 -5.37 11.23
C ILE A 199 15.27 -5.22 10.43
N PRO A 200 15.22 -4.82 9.15
CA PRO A 200 16.42 -4.61 8.35
C PRO A 200 17.35 -3.59 9.02
N ALA A 201 18.64 -3.89 9.04
CA ALA A 201 19.64 -2.91 9.48
C ALA A 201 19.62 -1.69 8.54
N THR A 202 19.40 -0.51 9.12
CA THR A 202 19.37 0.79 8.42
C THR A 202 20.73 1.49 8.48
#